data_ece291a4e0bd1e0ecb45083a2c2c2608
#
_entry.id   ece291a4e0bd1e0ecb45083a2c2c2608
#
_cell.length_a   1.000
_cell.length_b   1.000
_cell.length_c   1.000
_cell.angle_alpha   90.00
_cell.angle_beta   90.00
_cell.angle_gamma   90.00
#
_symmetry.space_group_name_H-M   'P 1'
#
loop_
_entity.id
_entity.type
_entity.pdbx_description
1 polymer ?
#
loop_
_entity_poly.entity_id
_entity_poly.type
_entity_poly.pdbx_seq_one_letter_code
_entity_poly.pdbx_strand_id
1 'polypeptide(L)'
;MSNWYLYIVRCYDGSLYTGISTSVGRRFAEHQRQEEAGSKYLKGRGPLTLVFQTRLGSRSLALQVESRVKKLSKARKEKLVGVPGYFEEIVRRAIC
;
A
#
# COMPACT_ATOMS: atom_id res chain seq x y z
N MET A 1 -8.98 19.31 -4.96
CA MET A 1 -9.46 18.01 -4.43
C MET A 1 -8.28 17.10 -4.17
N SER A 2 -8.35 16.33 -3.09
CA SER A 2 -7.26 15.42 -2.74
C SER A 2 -7.29 14.17 -3.63
N ASN A 3 -6.10 13.74 -4.05
CA ASN A 3 -5.95 12.47 -4.74
C ASN A 3 -5.40 11.44 -3.74
N TRP A 4 -6.07 10.33 -3.63
CA TRP A 4 -5.65 9.25 -2.76
C TRP A 4 -4.85 8.21 -3.53
N TYR A 5 -3.81 7.70 -2.89
CA TYR A 5 -2.90 6.72 -3.46
C TYR A 5 -2.94 5.45 -2.61
N LEU A 6 -2.76 4.32 -3.28
CA LEU A 6 -2.45 3.08 -2.58
C LEU A 6 -0.94 2.88 -2.67
N TYR A 7 -0.34 2.41 -1.58
CA TYR A 7 1.09 2.10 -1.57
C TYR A 7 1.34 0.81 -0.81
N ILE A 8 2.46 0.16 -1.14
CA ILE A 8 2.89 -1.07 -0.47
C ILE A 8 4.33 -0.92 -0.06
N VAL A 9 4.62 -1.27 1.20
CA VAL A 9 5.95 -1.18 1.80
C VAL A 9 6.42 -2.60 2.13
N ARG A 10 7.66 -2.92 1.76
CA ARG A 10 8.30 -4.17 2.16
C ARG A 10 9.12 -3.95 3.41
N CYS A 11 8.92 -4.81 4.41
CA CYS A 11 9.65 -4.76 5.67
C CYS A 11 10.91 -5.62 5.57
N TYR A 12 11.80 -5.48 6.59
CA TYR A 12 13.06 -6.22 6.59
C TYR A 12 12.87 -7.74 6.55
N ASP A 13 11.76 -8.22 7.10
CA ASP A 13 11.44 -9.66 7.12
C ASP A 13 10.75 -10.14 5.86
N GLY A 14 10.63 -9.28 4.83
CA GLY A 14 9.97 -9.61 3.58
C GLY A 14 8.47 -9.43 3.59
N SER A 15 7.85 -9.12 4.74
CA SER A 15 6.40 -8.90 4.79
C SER A 15 6.01 -7.62 4.04
N LEU A 16 4.76 -7.57 3.56
CA LEU A 16 4.25 -6.44 2.80
C LEU A 16 3.13 -5.75 3.58
N TYR A 17 3.24 -4.44 3.70
CA TYR A 17 2.23 -3.61 4.34
C TYR A 17 1.55 -2.74 3.28
N THR A 18 0.21 -2.71 3.30
CA THR A 18 -0.59 -1.93 2.36
C THR A 18 -1.24 -0.75 3.08
N GLY A 19 -1.16 0.43 2.49
CA GLY A 19 -1.79 1.61 3.04
C GLY A 19 -2.32 2.54 1.97
N ILE A 20 -3.06 3.56 2.40
CA ILE A 20 -3.53 4.62 1.51
C ILE A 20 -3.14 5.97 2.11
N SER A 21 -2.89 6.96 1.24
CA SER A 21 -2.53 8.31 1.69
C SER A 21 -2.74 9.29 0.55
N THR A 22 -2.94 10.56 0.91
CA THR A 22 -2.92 11.66 -0.07
C THR A 22 -1.49 12.11 -0.34
N SER A 23 -0.51 11.67 0.48
CA SER A 23 0.89 12.00 0.30
C SER A 23 1.75 10.79 0.68
N VAL A 24 2.06 9.95 -0.30
CA VAL A 24 2.82 8.72 -0.07
C VAL A 24 4.22 9.04 0.45
N GLY A 25 4.87 10.06 -0.13
CA GLY A 25 6.21 10.44 0.32
C GLY A 25 6.27 10.80 1.79
N ARG A 26 5.34 11.65 2.25
CA ARG A 26 5.28 12.06 3.65
C ARG A 26 4.96 10.85 4.55
N ARG A 27 3.98 10.05 4.15
CA ARG A 27 3.57 8.90 4.97
C ARG A 27 4.68 7.86 5.07
N PHE A 28 5.39 7.61 3.97
CA PHE A 28 6.53 6.70 3.98
C PHE A 28 7.65 7.22 4.88
N ALA A 29 7.93 8.54 4.84
CA ALA A 29 8.93 9.14 5.71
C ALA A 29 8.56 8.96 7.19
N GLU A 30 7.28 9.12 7.54
CA GLU A 30 6.79 8.87 8.91
C GLU A 30 7.05 7.42 9.33
N HIS A 31 6.77 6.46 8.44
CA HIS A 31 7.02 5.04 8.71
C HIS A 31 8.52 4.77 8.87
N GLN A 32 9.35 5.34 7.99
CA GLN A 32 10.81 5.15 8.04
C GLN A 32 11.41 5.65 9.35
N ARG A 33 10.94 6.79 9.83
CA ARG A 33 11.42 7.37 11.09
C ARG A 33 10.80 6.69 12.31
N GLN A 34 9.85 5.79 12.12
CA GLN A 34 9.17 5.08 13.22
C GLN A 34 8.49 6.04 14.19
N GLU A 35 7.94 7.15 13.66
CA GLU A 35 7.23 8.15 14.44
C GLU A 35 5.88 7.62 14.89
N GLU A 36 5.28 8.26 15.92
CA GLU A 36 3.97 7.87 16.41
C GLU A 36 2.89 7.95 15.32
N ALA A 37 3.03 8.90 14.39
CA ALA A 37 2.12 9.04 13.26
C ALA A 37 2.23 7.88 12.27
N GLY A 38 3.29 7.09 12.34
CA GLY A 38 3.46 5.92 11.50
C GLY A 38 2.60 4.75 11.96
N SER A 39 2.49 3.73 11.12
CA SER A 39 1.74 2.53 11.44
C SER A 39 2.40 1.73 12.55
N LYS A 40 1.61 1.29 13.52
CA LYS A 40 2.11 0.40 14.58
C LYS A 40 2.64 -0.92 14.01
N TYR A 41 2.06 -1.40 12.92
CA TYR A 41 2.52 -2.62 12.25
C TYR A 41 3.96 -2.49 11.79
N LEU A 42 4.36 -1.31 11.30
CA LEU A 42 5.68 -1.09 10.75
C LEU A 42 6.73 -0.73 11.80
N LYS A 43 6.30 -0.44 13.02
CA LYS A 43 7.21 -0.07 14.11
C LYS A 43 8.11 -1.27 14.43
N GLY A 44 9.42 -1.04 14.41
CA GLY A 44 10.40 -2.11 14.65
C GLY A 44 10.65 -3.03 13.48
N ARG A 45 10.03 -2.79 12.31
CA ARG A 45 10.18 -3.64 11.12
C ARG A 45 11.07 -3.01 10.04
N GLY A 46 11.78 -1.95 10.37
CA GLY A 46 12.72 -1.35 9.43
C GLY A 46 13.96 -2.19 9.23
N PRO A 47 14.73 -1.98 8.16
CA PRO A 47 14.48 -0.95 7.17
C PRO A 47 13.27 -1.25 6.28
N LEU A 48 12.62 -0.18 5.81
CA LEU A 48 11.42 -0.27 4.98
C LEU A 48 11.75 0.13 3.55
N THR A 49 11.10 -0.52 2.59
CA THR A 49 11.25 -0.18 1.18
C THR A 49 9.88 0.04 0.55
N LEU A 50 9.70 1.19 -0.09
CA LEU A 50 8.48 1.45 -0.86
C LEU A 50 8.60 0.68 -2.18
N VAL A 51 7.74 -0.32 -2.37
CA VAL A 51 7.83 -1.22 -3.52
C VAL A 51 6.72 -1.03 -4.54
N PHE A 52 5.65 -0.29 -4.18
CA PHE A 52 4.55 -0.06 -5.11
C PHE A 52 3.77 1.18 -4.66
N GLN A 53 3.33 2.00 -5.63
CA GLN A 53 2.38 3.07 -5.37
C GLN A 53 1.60 3.37 -6.64
N THR A 54 0.35 3.76 -6.47
CA THR A 54 -0.50 4.11 -7.59
C THR A 54 -1.60 5.07 -7.14
N ARG A 55 -1.97 5.98 -8.04
CA ARG A 55 -3.03 6.94 -7.78
C ARG A 55 -4.40 6.28 -8.02
N LEU A 56 -5.33 6.49 -7.09
CA LEU A 56 -6.70 5.98 -7.22
C LEU A 56 -7.74 7.08 -7.32
N GLY A 57 -7.48 8.24 -6.76
CA GLY A 57 -8.39 9.38 -6.82
C GLY A 57 -9.18 9.56 -5.54
N SER A 58 -10.41 9.04 -5.46
CA SER A 58 -11.26 9.25 -4.30
C SER A 58 -10.85 8.40 -3.10
N ARG A 59 -11.17 8.89 -1.90
CA ARG A 59 -10.93 8.14 -0.67
C ARG A 59 -11.77 6.86 -0.64
N SER A 60 -13.00 6.93 -1.13
CA SER A 60 -13.90 5.78 -1.15
C SER A 60 -13.31 4.63 -1.98
N LEU A 61 -12.82 4.94 -3.19
CA LEU A 61 -12.19 3.93 -4.03
C LEU A 61 -10.91 3.40 -3.39
N ALA A 62 -10.11 4.29 -2.79
CA ALA A 62 -8.88 3.88 -2.14
C ALA A 62 -9.16 2.89 -1.00
N LEU A 63 -10.18 3.14 -0.19
CA LEU A 63 -10.56 2.24 0.90
C LEU A 63 -11.03 0.87 0.37
N GLN A 64 -11.82 0.87 -0.71
CA GLN A 64 -12.28 -0.38 -1.32
C GLN A 64 -11.12 -1.21 -1.85
N VAL A 65 -10.20 -0.58 -2.56
CA VAL A 65 -9.05 -1.27 -3.13
C VAL A 65 -8.09 -1.75 -2.03
N GLU A 66 -7.86 -0.91 -1.03
CA GLU A 66 -7.02 -1.30 0.12
C GLU A 66 -7.56 -2.56 0.79
N SER A 67 -8.87 -2.60 1.03
CA SER A 67 -9.51 -3.77 1.64
C SER A 67 -9.28 -5.03 0.82
N ARG A 68 -9.40 -4.92 -0.51
CA ARG A 68 -9.17 -6.05 -1.41
C ARG A 68 -7.72 -6.52 -1.37
N VAL A 69 -6.78 -5.59 -1.42
CA VAL A 69 -5.36 -5.92 -1.43
C VAL A 69 -4.95 -6.57 -0.10
N LYS A 70 -5.47 -6.06 1.02
CA LYS A 70 -5.14 -6.63 2.33
C LYS A 70 -5.59 -8.08 2.49
N LYS A 71 -6.63 -8.49 1.75
CA LYS A 71 -7.14 -9.85 1.80
C LYS A 71 -6.38 -10.83 0.90
N LEU A 72 -5.49 -10.34 0.07
CA LEU A 72 -4.72 -11.20 -0.81
C LEU A 72 -3.70 -12.03 -0.01
N SER A 73 -3.41 -13.22 -0.51
CA SER A 73 -2.32 -14.03 0.02
C SER A 73 -0.97 -13.33 -0.21
N LYS A 74 0.05 -13.74 0.52
CA LYS A 74 1.39 -13.19 0.33
C LYS A 74 1.84 -13.35 -1.14
N ALA A 75 1.60 -14.52 -1.74
CA ALA A 75 1.98 -14.78 -3.12
C ALA A 75 1.30 -13.81 -4.09
N ARG A 76 0.03 -13.51 -3.88
CA ARG A 76 -0.70 -12.57 -4.73
C ARG A 76 -0.26 -11.13 -4.51
N LYS A 77 0.07 -10.75 -3.28
CA LYS A 77 0.64 -9.43 -3.02
C LYS A 77 1.98 -9.25 -3.72
N GLU A 78 2.83 -10.28 -3.71
CA GLU A 78 4.10 -10.25 -4.43
C GLU A 78 3.85 -10.13 -5.94
N LYS A 79 2.86 -10.84 -6.46
CA LYS A 79 2.48 -10.74 -7.87
C LYS A 79 2.02 -9.32 -8.22
N LEU A 80 1.25 -8.69 -7.35
CA LEU A 80 0.79 -7.32 -7.54
C LEU A 80 1.98 -6.37 -7.68
N VAL A 81 2.98 -6.53 -6.84
CA VAL A 81 4.18 -5.69 -6.86
C VAL A 81 5.02 -5.92 -8.11
N GLY A 82 5.13 -7.18 -8.56
CA GLY A 82 6.08 -7.55 -9.60
C GLY A 82 5.52 -7.76 -11.00
N VAL A 83 4.20 -7.91 -11.15
CA VAL A 83 3.60 -8.21 -12.46
C VAL A 83 2.79 -7.02 -12.97
N PRO A 84 3.24 -6.35 -14.04
CA PRO A 84 2.47 -5.24 -14.63
C PRO A 84 1.08 -5.71 -15.04
N GLY A 85 0.07 -4.89 -14.76
CA GLY A 85 -1.31 -5.18 -15.14
C GLY A 85 -2.12 -5.95 -14.11
N TYR A 86 -1.48 -6.64 -13.18
CA TYR A 86 -2.21 -7.42 -12.18
C TYR A 86 -3.04 -6.52 -11.25
N PHE A 87 -2.49 -5.37 -10.88
CA PHE A 87 -3.20 -4.41 -10.02
C PHE A 87 -4.49 -3.91 -10.68
N GLU A 88 -4.45 -3.64 -11.98
CA GLU A 88 -5.62 -3.14 -12.71
C GLU A 88 -6.76 -4.16 -12.71
N GLU A 89 -6.45 -5.45 -12.73
CA GLU A 89 -7.49 -6.48 -12.61
C GLU A 89 -8.15 -6.42 -11.24
N ILE A 90 -7.37 -6.19 -10.18
CA ILE A 90 -7.90 -6.09 -8.83
C ILE A 90 -8.83 -4.89 -8.72
N VAL A 91 -8.42 -3.74 -9.28
CA VAL A 91 -9.24 -2.51 -9.27
C VAL A 91 -10.55 -2.75 -10.02
N ARG A 92 -10.50 -3.37 -11.18
CA ARG A 92 -11.69 -3.67 -11.97
C ARG A 92 -12.69 -4.50 -11.17
N ARG A 93 -12.23 -5.51 -10.46
CA ARG A 93 -13.08 -6.36 -9.63
C ARG A 93 -13.66 -5.61 -8.43
N ALA A 94 -12.95 -4.59 -7.93
CA ALA A 94 -13.40 -3.82 -6.80
C ALA A 94 -14.53 -2.85 -7.15
N ILE A 95 -14.60 -2.39 -8.41
CA ILE A 95 -15.56 -1.37 -8.85
C ILE A 95 -16.68 -1.93 -9.74
N CYS A 96 -16.62 -3.19 -10.12
CA CYS A 96 -17.65 -3.85 -10.93
C CYS A 96 -18.63 -4.64 -10.07
#